data_6c4bb1ae7ee5d0ec5f01f2b65dbc63ca
#
_entry.id   6c4bb1ae7ee5d0ec5f01f2b65dbc63ca
#
_cell.length_a   1.000
_cell.length_b   1.000
_cell.length_c   1.000
_cell.angle_alpha   90.00
_cell.angle_beta   90.00
_cell.angle_gamma   90.00
#
_symmetry.space_group_name_H-M   'P 1'
#
loop_
_entity.id
_entity.type
_entity.pdbx_description
1 polymer ?
#
loop_
_entity_poly.entity_id
_entity_poly.type
_entity_poly.pdbx_seq_one_letter_code
_entity_poly.pdbx_strand_id
1 'polypeptide(L)'
;MEYADGKVKDLQIAYIGGGSRGWAWTFMTDLAMDEELSGTIRLYDIDAEAAKHNEIIGNRLSAREDVVGKWNYTVSDSLQSALTGADFIVISILPGTFDEMAVDVHMPERLGIYQSVGDTAGPGGAMRALRTIPMYVEIAQAIRAYAPKAWVINYTNPMSLCVKTLYYVFPEIKAFGCCHEVFGTQKVLKGILEETMGLKDVKREDIQVNVLGINHFTWFDYASYKGIDLFPIYRKYTEEHKEDGYKEADKNWANSTFELSLIHISEPTRPRL
;
A
#
# COMPACT_ATOMS: atom_id res chain seq x y z
N MET A 1 -25.14 -6.24 -0.68
CA MET A 1 -24.81 -5.07 -1.54
C MET A 1 -26.03 -4.71 -2.39
N GLU A 2 -26.48 -3.47 -2.34
CA GLU A 2 -27.60 -2.91 -3.10
C GLU A 2 -27.13 -1.68 -3.89
N TYR A 3 -27.52 -1.58 -5.17
CA TYR A 3 -27.16 -0.46 -6.03
C TYR A 3 -28.42 0.34 -6.37
N ALA A 4 -28.49 1.58 -5.89
CA ALA A 4 -29.62 2.47 -6.09
C ALA A 4 -29.19 3.94 -6.18
N ASP A 5 -29.71 4.69 -7.15
CA ASP A 5 -29.50 6.14 -7.32
C ASP A 5 -28.03 6.57 -7.41
N GLY A 6 -27.21 5.76 -8.09
CA GLY A 6 -25.76 6.00 -8.19
C GLY A 6 -24.96 5.69 -6.91
N LYS A 7 -25.62 5.19 -5.85
CA LYS A 7 -25.01 4.83 -4.58
C LYS A 7 -25.01 3.32 -4.38
N VAL A 8 -24.02 2.84 -3.63
CA VAL A 8 -23.92 1.44 -3.23
C VAL A 8 -24.12 1.34 -1.73
N LYS A 9 -25.13 0.57 -1.32
CA LYS A 9 -25.53 0.37 0.07
C LYS A 9 -25.32 -1.07 0.49
N ASP A 10 -25.29 -1.28 1.78
CA ASP A 10 -25.15 -2.60 2.42
C ASP A 10 -23.93 -3.39 1.94
N LEU A 11 -22.85 -2.68 1.57
CA LEU A 11 -21.56 -3.31 1.29
C LEU A 11 -21.06 -4.07 2.51
N GLN A 12 -20.61 -5.30 2.27
CA GLN A 12 -20.00 -6.14 3.29
C GLN A 12 -18.50 -6.24 3.03
N ILE A 13 -17.71 -5.55 3.84
CA ILE A 13 -16.26 -5.53 3.72
C ILE A 13 -15.65 -6.31 4.87
N ALA A 14 -14.85 -7.32 4.57
CA ALA A 14 -13.99 -7.98 5.54
C ALA A 14 -12.62 -7.30 5.54
N TYR A 15 -12.15 -6.82 6.68
CA TYR A 15 -10.82 -6.22 6.82
C TYR A 15 -9.92 -7.11 7.67
N ILE A 16 -8.98 -7.81 7.03
CA ILE A 16 -8.00 -8.68 7.66
C ILE A 16 -6.77 -7.83 8.00
N GLY A 17 -6.39 -7.76 9.27
CA GLY A 17 -5.47 -6.77 9.83
C GLY A 17 -6.21 -5.56 10.39
N GLY A 18 -7.44 -5.79 10.90
CA GLY A 18 -8.35 -4.76 11.38
C GLY A 18 -7.87 -3.98 12.61
N GLY A 19 -6.81 -4.43 13.28
CA GLY A 19 -6.12 -3.71 14.35
C GLY A 19 -5.07 -2.68 13.88
N SER A 20 -4.84 -2.54 12.56
CA SER A 20 -3.87 -1.61 12.00
C SER A 20 -4.13 -0.16 12.43
N ARG A 21 -3.08 0.50 12.94
CA ARG A 21 -3.13 1.92 13.38
C ARG A 21 -2.85 2.92 12.25
N GLY A 22 -2.41 2.46 11.10
CA GLY A 22 -2.14 3.31 9.94
C GLY A 22 -3.18 3.07 8.83
N TRP A 23 -3.05 1.96 8.15
CA TRP A 23 -3.88 1.67 6.97
C TRP A 23 -5.37 1.58 7.27
N ALA A 24 -5.77 0.96 8.39
CA ALA A 24 -7.19 0.91 8.75
C ALA A 24 -7.75 2.30 9.07
N TRP A 25 -6.98 3.17 9.73
CA TRP A 25 -7.44 4.53 10.02
C TRP A 25 -7.58 5.38 8.75
N THR A 26 -6.61 5.29 7.81
CA THR A 26 -6.72 5.95 6.51
C THR A 26 -7.95 5.47 5.76
N PHE A 27 -8.16 4.15 5.70
CA PHE A 27 -9.34 3.57 5.06
C PHE A 27 -10.66 4.05 5.68
N MET A 28 -10.75 4.09 7.00
CA MET A 28 -11.92 4.62 7.71
C MET A 28 -12.16 6.09 7.40
N THR A 29 -11.08 6.89 7.31
CA THR A 29 -11.16 8.32 7.02
C THR A 29 -11.62 8.57 5.59
N ASP A 30 -11.09 7.83 4.62
CA ASP A 30 -11.49 7.94 3.22
C ASP A 30 -12.97 7.57 3.05
N LEU A 31 -13.41 6.47 3.66
CA LEU A 31 -14.81 6.06 3.64
C LEU A 31 -15.75 7.04 4.36
N ALA A 32 -15.25 7.76 5.37
CA ALA A 32 -16.02 8.79 6.07
C ALA A 32 -16.32 10.02 5.18
N MET A 33 -15.49 10.23 4.16
CA MET A 33 -15.63 11.33 3.19
C MET A 33 -16.39 10.93 1.91
N ASP A 34 -16.75 9.66 1.78
CA ASP A 34 -17.44 9.13 0.61
C ASP A 34 -18.94 9.01 0.87
N GLU A 35 -19.75 9.71 0.09
CA GLU A 35 -21.22 9.68 0.21
C GLU A 35 -21.89 8.63 -0.68
N GLU A 36 -21.15 8.00 -1.57
CA GLU A 36 -21.67 7.02 -2.53
C GLU A 36 -21.70 5.60 -1.96
N LEU A 37 -20.86 5.32 -0.96
CA LEU A 37 -20.69 4.01 -0.39
C LEU A 37 -21.17 3.95 1.06
N SER A 38 -21.84 2.87 1.42
CA SER A 38 -22.20 2.59 2.82
C SER A 38 -22.34 1.09 3.07
N GLY A 39 -22.17 0.68 4.33
CA GLY A 39 -22.28 -0.73 4.67
C GLY A 39 -21.67 -1.10 6.03
N THR A 40 -21.18 -2.32 6.11
CA THR A 40 -20.54 -2.86 7.32
C THR A 40 -19.11 -3.29 7.02
N ILE A 41 -18.19 -2.93 7.91
CA ILE A 41 -16.80 -3.36 7.90
C ILE A 41 -16.59 -4.29 9.08
N ARG A 42 -16.23 -5.52 8.78
CA ARG A 42 -15.92 -6.55 9.76
C ARG A 42 -14.40 -6.62 9.93
N LEU A 43 -13.94 -6.20 11.10
CA LEU A 43 -12.53 -6.12 11.47
C LEU A 43 -12.09 -7.46 12.06
N TYR A 44 -11.15 -8.12 11.43
CA TYR A 44 -10.48 -9.31 11.94
C TYR A 44 -9.00 -9.03 12.14
N ASP A 45 -8.49 -9.34 13.32
CA ASP A 45 -7.07 -9.28 13.65
C ASP A 45 -6.71 -10.39 14.64
N ILE A 46 -5.46 -10.85 14.63
CA ILE A 46 -4.93 -11.73 15.67
C ILE A 46 -4.83 -11.02 17.03
N ASP A 47 -4.69 -9.68 17.02
CA ASP A 47 -4.84 -8.79 18.15
C ASP A 47 -6.29 -8.27 18.20
N ALA A 48 -7.15 -9.03 18.85
CA ALA A 48 -8.57 -8.71 18.97
C ALA A 48 -8.81 -7.40 19.75
N GLU A 49 -7.91 -7.01 20.65
CA GLU A 49 -8.02 -5.75 21.40
C GLU A 49 -7.76 -4.56 20.47
N ALA A 50 -6.74 -4.63 19.61
CA ALA A 50 -6.48 -3.62 18.62
C ALA A 50 -7.64 -3.47 17.61
N ALA A 51 -8.24 -4.58 17.17
CA ALA A 51 -9.44 -4.56 16.33
C ALA A 51 -10.63 -3.91 17.05
N LYS A 52 -10.80 -4.18 18.35
CA LYS A 52 -11.84 -3.57 19.18
C LYS A 52 -11.67 -2.06 19.34
N HIS A 53 -10.45 -1.58 19.50
CA HIS A 53 -10.17 -0.14 19.50
C HIS A 53 -10.58 0.50 18.17
N ASN A 54 -10.27 -0.14 17.04
CA ASN A 54 -10.64 0.37 15.73
C ASN A 54 -12.15 0.33 15.46
N GLU A 55 -12.87 -0.68 15.98
CA GLU A 55 -14.35 -0.69 15.97
C GLU A 55 -14.91 0.56 16.67
N ILE A 56 -14.41 0.88 17.87
CA ILE A 56 -14.83 2.06 18.63
C ILE A 56 -14.52 3.35 17.86
N ILE A 57 -13.32 3.46 17.30
CA ILE A 57 -12.88 4.64 16.52
C ILE A 57 -13.76 4.81 15.29
N GLY A 58 -13.95 3.76 14.50
CA GLY A 58 -14.74 3.79 13.27
C GLY A 58 -16.21 4.14 13.51
N ASN A 59 -16.83 3.55 14.53
CA ASN A 59 -18.22 3.86 14.88
C ASN A 59 -18.38 5.29 15.44
N ARG A 60 -17.41 5.78 16.20
CA ARG A 60 -17.41 7.19 16.65
C ARG A 60 -17.21 8.16 15.49
N LEU A 61 -16.36 7.83 14.52
CA LEU A 61 -16.16 8.61 13.31
C LEU A 61 -17.46 8.69 12.51
N SER A 62 -18.11 7.55 12.24
CA SER A 62 -19.40 7.47 11.53
C SER A 62 -20.55 8.19 12.23
N ALA A 63 -20.49 8.34 13.54
CA ALA A 63 -21.52 9.04 14.32
C ALA A 63 -21.40 10.58 14.28
N ARG A 64 -20.31 11.14 13.75
CA ARG A 64 -20.12 12.59 13.67
C ARG A 64 -21.09 13.20 12.65
N GLU A 65 -21.51 14.42 12.92
CA GLU A 65 -22.43 15.17 12.06
C GLU A 65 -21.77 15.67 10.78
N ASP A 66 -20.46 15.96 10.84
CA ASP A 66 -19.65 16.46 9.71
C ASP A 66 -19.14 15.35 8.79
N VAL A 67 -19.50 14.08 9.03
CA VAL A 67 -19.11 12.93 8.24
C VAL A 67 -20.27 12.51 7.32
N VAL A 68 -19.98 12.42 6.01
CA VAL A 68 -20.97 12.06 5.01
C VAL A 68 -21.12 10.54 4.84
N GLY A 69 -20.00 9.82 4.84
CA GLY A 69 -19.99 8.35 4.75
C GLY A 69 -20.47 7.69 6.04
N LYS A 70 -21.43 6.79 5.94
CA LYS A 70 -22.03 6.11 7.10
C LYS A 70 -21.74 4.61 7.08
N TRP A 71 -20.86 4.19 7.99
CA TRP A 71 -20.39 2.81 8.08
C TRP A 71 -20.60 2.24 9.48
N ASN A 72 -20.89 0.96 9.53
CA ASN A 72 -20.93 0.20 10.78
C ASN A 72 -19.67 -0.65 10.89
N TYR A 73 -18.94 -0.54 11.98
CA TYR A 73 -17.73 -1.31 12.25
C TYR A 73 -18.00 -2.35 13.32
N THR A 74 -17.62 -3.59 13.05
CA THR A 74 -17.79 -4.71 13.99
C THR A 74 -16.53 -5.56 14.03
N VAL A 75 -16.14 -6.07 15.19
CA VAL A 75 -15.07 -7.05 15.31
C VAL A 75 -15.60 -8.45 14.98
N SER A 76 -14.80 -9.22 14.27
CA SER A 76 -15.01 -10.65 14.01
C SER A 76 -14.01 -11.48 14.78
N ASP A 77 -14.48 -12.58 15.35
CA ASP A 77 -13.69 -13.51 16.17
C ASP A 77 -12.92 -14.57 15.36
N SER A 78 -13.22 -14.68 14.08
CA SER A 78 -12.62 -15.67 13.18
C SER A 78 -12.60 -15.19 11.73
N LEU A 79 -11.70 -15.76 10.92
CA LEU A 79 -11.71 -15.54 9.47
C LEU A 79 -13.05 -15.95 8.86
N GLN A 80 -13.68 -17.02 9.36
CA GLN A 80 -14.97 -17.47 8.88
C GLN A 80 -16.04 -16.39 9.08
N SER A 81 -16.16 -15.84 10.30
CA SER A 81 -17.17 -14.81 10.61
C SER A 81 -16.91 -13.51 9.85
N ALA A 82 -15.64 -13.14 9.67
CA ALA A 82 -15.27 -11.96 8.90
C ALA A 82 -15.61 -12.10 7.42
N LEU A 83 -15.31 -13.26 6.82
CA LEU A 83 -15.37 -13.47 5.38
C LEU A 83 -16.78 -13.85 4.87
N THR A 84 -17.58 -14.56 5.69
CA THR A 84 -18.87 -15.07 5.22
C THR A 84 -19.78 -13.94 4.70
N GLY A 85 -20.13 -14.00 3.42
CA GLY A 85 -20.97 -13.00 2.76
C GLY A 85 -20.28 -11.66 2.49
N ALA A 86 -18.95 -11.60 2.50
CA ALA A 86 -18.22 -10.40 2.10
C ALA A 86 -18.31 -10.16 0.60
N ASP A 87 -18.53 -8.90 0.21
CA ASP A 87 -18.45 -8.42 -1.16
C ASP A 87 -17.00 -8.08 -1.52
N PHE A 88 -16.29 -7.46 -0.57
CA PHE A 88 -14.88 -7.08 -0.67
C PHE A 88 -14.11 -7.55 0.56
N ILE A 89 -12.85 -7.86 0.33
CA ILE A 89 -11.90 -8.25 1.36
C ILE A 89 -10.67 -7.36 1.23
N VAL A 90 -10.32 -6.66 2.30
CA VAL A 90 -9.07 -5.89 2.40
C VAL A 90 -8.10 -6.67 3.26
N ILE A 91 -6.88 -6.87 2.78
CA ILE A 91 -5.80 -7.54 3.52
C ILE A 91 -4.69 -6.53 3.78
N SER A 92 -4.46 -6.22 5.06
CA SER A 92 -3.42 -5.28 5.51
C SER A 92 -2.80 -5.77 6.82
N ILE A 93 -2.00 -6.82 6.73
CA ILE A 93 -1.31 -7.43 7.87
C ILE A 93 0.18 -7.09 7.87
N LEU A 94 0.81 -7.17 9.03
CA LEU A 94 2.26 -7.10 9.19
C LEU A 94 2.79 -8.50 9.55
N PRO A 95 3.39 -9.25 8.60
CA PRO A 95 3.99 -10.55 8.89
C PRO A 95 5.25 -10.41 9.74
N GLY A 96 5.16 -10.71 11.01
CA GLY A 96 6.17 -10.43 12.03
C GLY A 96 5.99 -9.06 12.68
N THR A 97 6.95 -8.65 13.48
CA THR A 97 6.99 -7.33 14.12
C THR A 97 7.96 -6.40 13.42
N PHE A 98 8.08 -5.16 13.89
CA PHE A 98 9.10 -4.22 13.41
C PHE A 98 10.52 -4.68 13.79
N ASP A 99 10.68 -5.48 14.83
CA ASP A 99 11.99 -6.02 15.24
C ASP A 99 12.50 -7.05 14.23
N GLU A 100 11.65 -8.00 13.80
CA GLU A 100 12.01 -8.92 12.71
C GLU A 100 12.28 -8.17 11.41
N MET A 101 11.50 -7.12 11.11
CA MET A 101 11.72 -6.30 9.92
C MET A 101 13.06 -5.57 9.99
N ALA A 102 13.46 -5.05 11.15
CA ALA A 102 14.77 -4.43 11.34
C ALA A 102 15.90 -5.43 11.08
N VAL A 103 15.77 -6.66 11.56
CA VAL A 103 16.74 -7.74 11.29
C VAL A 103 16.81 -8.04 9.79
N ASP A 104 15.68 -8.17 9.10
CA ASP A 104 15.64 -8.46 7.66
C ASP A 104 16.37 -7.39 6.84
N VAL A 105 16.24 -6.12 7.23
CA VAL A 105 16.84 -4.98 6.52
C VAL A 105 18.32 -4.82 6.85
N HIS A 106 18.70 -4.90 8.14
CA HIS A 106 20.04 -4.50 8.59
C HIS A 106 21.04 -5.67 8.70
N MET A 107 20.58 -6.91 8.84
CA MET A 107 21.52 -8.04 8.90
C MET A 107 22.36 -8.21 7.61
N PRO A 108 21.79 -8.04 6.39
CA PRO A 108 22.57 -8.14 5.17
C PRO A 108 23.63 -7.07 4.99
N GLU A 109 23.52 -5.93 5.68
CA GLU A 109 24.54 -4.85 5.66
C GLU A 109 25.90 -5.33 6.13
N ARG A 110 25.95 -6.31 7.05
CA ARG A 110 27.19 -6.94 7.51
C ARG A 110 27.95 -7.68 6.39
N LEU A 111 27.24 -7.99 5.31
CA LEU A 111 27.77 -8.64 4.11
C LEU A 111 27.92 -7.63 2.94
N GLY A 112 27.80 -6.34 3.21
CA GLY A 112 27.85 -5.29 2.18
C GLY A 112 26.60 -5.18 1.30
N ILE A 113 25.49 -5.83 1.70
CA ILE A 113 24.23 -5.79 0.96
C ILE A 113 23.30 -4.78 1.63
N TYR A 114 23.11 -3.64 0.98
CA TYR A 114 22.22 -2.59 1.45
C TYR A 114 20.89 -2.67 0.71
N GLN A 115 19.80 -2.54 1.46
CA GLN A 115 18.43 -2.63 0.95
C GLN A 115 17.64 -1.39 1.38
N SER A 116 16.85 -0.83 0.47
CA SER A 116 16.02 0.34 0.79
C SER A 116 14.86 -0.04 1.70
N VAL A 117 13.97 -0.89 1.22
CA VAL A 117 12.83 -1.43 2.01
C VAL A 117 13.10 -2.85 2.47
N GLY A 118 13.75 -3.66 1.64
CA GLY A 118 14.18 -5.02 1.98
C GLY A 118 13.03 -6.01 2.20
N ASP A 119 11.86 -5.74 1.63
CA ASP A 119 10.69 -6.59 1.85
C ASP A 119 10.29 -7.47 0.65
N THR A 120 10.79 -7.18 -0.55
CA THR A 120 10.38 -7.91 -1.77
C THR A 120 11.53 -8.67 -2.41
N ALA A 121 12.67 -8.03 -2.60
CA ALA A 121 13.84 -8.62 -3.24
C ALA A 121 15.02 -8.75 -2.25
N GLY A 122 16.02 -9.57 -2.62
CA GLY A 122 17.22 -9.78 -1.82
C GLY A 122 17.01 -10.65 -0.59
N PRO A 123 18.01 -10.69 0.32
CA PRO A 123 17.96 -11.55 1.51
C PRO A 123 16.80 -11.24 2.45
N GLY A 124 16.53 -9.96 2.69
CA GLY A 124 15.41 -9.52 3.54
C GLY A 124 14.07 -9.94 2.97
N GLY A 125 13.89 -9.75 1.65
CA GLY A 125 12.68 -10.19 0.94
C GLY A 125 12.46 -11.71 1.05
N ALA A 126 13.52 -12.52 0.93
CA ALA A 126 13.44 -13.96 1.10
C ALA A 126 12.98 -14.35 2.51
N MET A 127 13.55 -13.75 3.55
CA MET A 127 13.17 -14.00 4.94
C MET A 127 11.73 -13.55 5.23
N ARG A 128 11.34 -12.40 4.70
CA ARG A 128 9.96 -11.90 4.79
C ARG A 128 8.98 -12.85 4.11
N ALA A 129 9.34 -13.36 2.93
CA ALA A 129 8.53 -14.33 2.19
C ALA A 129 8.25 -15.60 2.99
N LEU A 130 9.25 -16.16 3.67
CA LEU A 130 9.11 -17.34 4.50
C LEU A 130 8.08 -17.18 5.63
N ARG A 131 7.92 -15.98 6.17
CA ARG A 131 6.89 -15.68 7.18
C ARG A 131 5.53 -15.39 6.56
N THR A 132 5.52 -14.70 5.43
CA THR A 132 4.30 -14.20 4.80
C THR A 132 3.51 -15.29 4.09
N ILE A 133 4.19 -16.17 3.36
CA ILE A 133 3.54 -17.19 2.53
C ILE A 133 2.60 -18.10 3.34
N PRO A 134 2.98 -18.67 4.49
CA PRO A 134 2.08 -19.52 5.28
C PRO A 134 0.79 -18.81 5.70
N MET A 135 0.90 -17.54 6.13
CA MET A 135 -0.27 -16.72 6.52
C MET A 135 -1.20 -16.49 5.32
N TYR A 136 -0.63 -16.21 4.15
CA TYR A 136 -1.41 -16.00 2.93
C TYR A 136 -2.04 -17.27 2.38
N VAL A 137 -1.42 -18.44 2.59
CA VAL A 137 -2.02 -19.74 2.27
C VAL A 137 -3.29 -19.95 3.11
N GLU A 138 -3.21 -19.70 4.42
CA GLU A 138 -4.36 -19.79 5.32
C GLU A 138 -5.49 -18.84 4.93
N ILE A 139 -5.16 -17.56 4.71
CA ILE A 139 -6.12 -16.54 4.28
C ILE A 139 -6.77 -16.93 2.94
N ALA A 140 -6.00 -17.37 1.95
CA ALA A 140 -6.52 -17.78 0.65
C ALA A 140 -7.46 -19.00 0.73
N GLN A 141 -7.13 -19.97 1.59
CA GLN A 141 -7.98 -21.13 1.85
C GLN A 141 -9.30 -20.70 2.51
N ALA A 142 -9.24 -19.79 3.45
CA ALA A 142 -10.43 -19.24 4.11
C ALA A 142 -11.30 -18.43 3.12
N ILE A 143 -10.70 -17.61 2.26
CA ILE A 143 -11.43 -16.88 1.20
C ILE A 143 -12.13 -17.86 0.26
N ARG A 144 -11.42 -18.90 -0.21
CA ARG A 144 -12.01 -19.94 -1.06
C ARG A 144 -13.21 -20.63 -0.40
N ALA A 145 -13.14 -20.86 0.90
CA ALA A 145 -14.18 -21.56 1.65
C ALA A 145 -15.40 -20.68 1.96
N TYR A 146 -15.19 -19.41 2.34
CA TYR A 146 -16.23 -18.58 2.93
C TYR A 146 -16.66 -17.38 2.08
N ALA A 147 -15.82 -16.91 1.15
CA ALA A 147 -16.10 -15.76 0.29
C ALA A 147 -15.53 -15.90 -1.14
N PRO A 148 -15.79 -17.01 -1.87
CA PRO A 148 -15.12 -17.28 -3.14
C PRO A 148 -15.46 -16.30 -4.27
N LYS A 149 -16.47 -15.47 -4.10
CA LYS A 149 -16.91 -14.48 -5.12
C LYS A 149 -16.43 -13.07 -4.83
N ALA A 150 -15.92 -12.81 -3.62
CA ALA A 150 -15.47 -11.50 -3.18
C ALA A 150 -14.28 -10.99 -3.99
N TRP A 151 -14.18 -9.66 -4.13
CA TRP A 151 -12.96 -9.02 -4.58
C TRP A 151 -11.98 -8.83 -3.42
N VAL A 152 -10.71 -9.13 -3.68
CA VAL A 152 -9.65 -9.04 -2.67
C VAL A 152 -8.69 -7.92 -3.03
N ILE A 153 -8.53 -6.97 -2.12
CA ILE A 153 -7.62 -5.83 -2.23
C ILE A 153 -6.48 -6.04 -1.23
N ASN A 154 -5.28 -6.21 -1.74
CA ASN A 154 -4.10 -6.45 -0.91
C ASN A 154 -3.25 -5.20 -0.74
N TYR A 155 -3.02 -4.79 0.51
CA TYR A 155 -2.09 -3.73 0.91
C TYR A 155 -0.84 -4.27 1.61
N THR A 156 -0.81 -5.56 1.94
CA THR A 156 0.34 -6.18 2.61
C THR A 156 1.52 -6.33 1.67
N ASN A 157 2.71 -6.03 2.18
CA ASN A 157 3.98 -6.29 1.52
C ASN A 157 4.66 -7.58 2.04
N PRO A 158 5.34 -8.31 1.16
CA PRO A 158 5.66 -8.04 -0.26
C PRO A 158 4.45 -8.22 -1.16
N MET A 159 3.94 -7.13 -1.75
CA MET A 159 2.66 -7.13 -2.47
C MET A 159 2.60 -8.16 -3.59
N SER A 160 3.62 -8.21 -4.45
CA SER A 160 3.67 -9.15 -5.57
C SER A 160 3.65 -10.62 -5.13
N LEU A 161 4.36 -10.93 -4.04
CA LEU A 161 4.40 -12.27 -3.46
C LEU A 161 3.06 -12.62 -2.82
N CYS A 162 2.46 -11.70 -2.08
CA CYS A 162 1.15 -11.89 -1.46
C CYS A 162 0.09 -12.21 -2.50
N VAL A 163 -0.03 -11.39 -3.54
CA VAL A 163 -0.99 -11.60 -4.63
C VAL A 163 -0.71 -12.91 -5.38
N LYS A 164 0.56 -13.21 -5.67
CA LYS A 164 0.93 -14.48 -6.30
C LYS A 164 0.54 -15.68 -5.45
N THR A 165 0.71 -15.61 -4.12
CA THR A 165 0.32 -16.69 -3.20
C THR A 165 -1.20 -16.88 -3.20
N LEU A 166 -1.98 -15.80 -3.20
CA LEU A 166 -3.43 -15.88 -3.31
C LEU A 166 -3.86 -16.65 -4.57
N TYR A 167 -3.34 -16.31 -5.74
CA TYR A 167 -3.63 -17.00 -6.99
C TYR A 167 -3.09 -18.43 -7.05
N TYR A 168 -1.96 -18.71 -6.40
CA TYR A 168 -1.40 -20.07 -6.34
C TYR A 168 -2.30 -21.04 -5.57
N VAL A 169 -2.89 -20.56 -4.47
CA VAL A 169 -3.78 -21.37 -3.60
C VAL A 169 -5.20 -21.41 -4.15
N PHE A 170 -5.67 -20.31 -4.72
CA PHE A 170 -7.02 -20.17 -5.26
C PHE A 170 -6.97 -19.47 -6.63
N PRO A 171 -6.77 -20.21 -7.73
CA PRO A 171 -6.59 -19.63 -9.07
C PRO A 171 -7.73 -18.76 -9.58
N GLU A 172 -8.96 -19.00 -9.14
CA GLU A 172 -10.15 -18.24 -9.53
C GLU A 172 -10.40 -17.00 -8.67
N ILE A 173 -9.52 -16.70 -7.72
CA ILE A 173 -9.63 -15.53 -6.84
C ILE A 173 -9.63 -14.23 -7.66
N LYS A 174 -10.44 -13.28 -7.27
CA LYS A 174 -10.43 -11.94 -7.86
C LYS A 174 -9.59 -11.03 -6.97
N ALA A 175 -8.29 -11.05 -7.13
CA ALA A 175 -7.36 -10.32 -6.25
C ALA A 175 -6.47 -9.37 -7.03
N PHE A 176 -6.16 -8.23 -6.42
CA PHE A 176 -5.15 -7.31 -6.87
C PHE A 176 -4.45 -6.65 -5.68
N GLY A 177 -3.25 -6.13 -5.92
CA GLY A 177 -2.48 -5.39 -4.93
C GLY A 177 -2.48 -3.90 -5.21
N CYS A 178 -2.47 -3.10 -4.14
CA CYS A 178 -2.36 -1.65 -4.20
C CYS A 178 -1.09 -1.19 -3.49
N CYS A 179 -0.36 -0.28 -4.12
CA CYS A 179 0.76 0.41 -3.54
C CYS A 179 0.83 1.85 -4.08
N HIS A 180 1.34 2.76 -3.27
CA HIS A 180 1.55 4.15 -3.66
C HIS A 180 2.97 4.43 -4.18
N GLU A 181 3.80 3.41 -4.35
CA GLU A 181 5.18 3.52 -4.84
C GLU A 181 5.29 4.34 -6.13
N VAL A 182 4.52 3.96 -7.16
CA VAL A 182 4.51 4.66 -8.46
C VAL A 182 4.05 6.12 -8.30
N PHE A 183 3.07 6.35 -7.45
CA PHE A 183 2.58 7.71 -7.17
C PHE A 183 3.63 8.57 -6.46
N GLY A 184 4.41 7.97 -5.56
CA GLY A 184 5.55 8.62 -4.94
C GLY A 184 6.57 9.07 -5.97
N THR A 185 6.97 8.19 -6.87
CA THR A 185 7.91 8.51 -7.96
C THR A 185 7.36 9.59 -8.90
N GLN A 186 6.09 9.51 -9.28
CA GLN A 186 5.45 10.57 -10.09
C GLN A 186 5.47 11.93 -9.37
N LYS A 187 5.28 11.96 -8.03
CA LYS A 187 5.38 13.20 -7.24
C LYS A 187 6.80 13.78 -7.26
N VAL A 188 7.83 12.93 -7.15
CA VAL A 188 9.23 13.35 -7.28
C VAL A 188 9.48 13.97 -8.65
N LEU A 189 9.10 13.26 -9.72
CA LEU A 189 9.25 13.77 -11.10
C LEU A 189 8.50 15.09 -11.32
N LYS A 190 7.28 15.21 -10.76
CA LYS A 190 6.50 16.44 -10.77
C LYS A 190 7.26 17.59 -10.09
N GLY A 191 7.76 17.39 -8.88
CA GLY A 191 8.46 18.41 -8.11
C GLY A 191 9.73 18.89 -8.83
N ILE A 192 10.50 17.95 -9.39
CA ILE A 192 11.70 18.29 -10.19
C ILE A 192 11.32 19.10 -11.43
N LEU A 193 10.24 18.73 -12.10
CA LEU A 193 9.76 19.46 -13.27
C LEU A 193 9.31 20.89 -12.92
N GLU A 194 8.56 21.05 -11.81
CA GLU A 194 8.12 22.35 -11.32
C GLU A 194 9.31 23.25 -10.96
N GLU A 195 10.29 22.71 -10.24
CA GLU A 195 11.49 23.44 -9.83
C GLU A 195 12.36 23.84 -11.02
N THR A 196 12.64 22.87 -11.92
CA THR A 196 13.60 23.07 -13.04
C THR A 196 13.02 23.95 -14.14
N MET A 197 11.73 23.86 -14.42
CA MET A 197 11.07 24.57 -15.51
C MET A 197 10.21 25.75 -15.04
N GLY A 198 10.13 26.00 -13.74
CA GLY A 198 9.29 27.08 -13.17
C GLY A 198 7.80 26.89 -13.42
N LEU A 199 7.36 25.65 -13.66
CA LEU A 199 5.96 25.34 -13.86
C LEU A 199 5.20 25.40 -12.53
N LYS A 200 3.90 25.69 -12.59
CA LYS A 200 3.00 25.67 -11.41
C LYS A 200 1.82 24.77 -11.70
N ASP A 201 1.28 24.21 -10.62
CA ASP A 201 0.06 23.41 -10.65
C ASP A 201 0.13 22.17 -11.55
N VAL A 202 1.31 21.57 -11.72
CA VAL A 202 1.46 20.28 -12.40
C VAL A 202 0.72 19.22 -11.59
N LYS A 203 -0.17 18.48 -12.22
CA LYS A 203 -0.87 17.39 -11.56
C LYS A 203 -0.02 16.10 -11.67
N ARG A 204 -0.02 15.30 -10.62
CA ARG A 204 0.66 14.00 -10.62
C ARG A 204 0.16 13.11 -11.78
N GLU A 205 -1.13 13.14 -12.04
CA GLU A 205 -1.81 12.36 -13.09
C GLU A 205 -1.36 12.73 -14.51
N ASP A 206 -0.79 13.94 -14.69
CA ASP A 206 -0.25 14.38 -15.99
C ASP A 206 1.15 13.79 -16.24
N ILE A 207 1.82 13.22 -15.22
CA ILE A 207 3.11 12.53 -15.36
C ILE A 207 2.84 11.11 -15.84
N GLN A 208 3.08 10.87 -17.12
CA GLN A 208 2.96 9.54 -17.71
C GLN A 208 4.23 8.73 -17.47
N VAL A 209 4.10 7.52 -17.02
CA VAL A 209 5.21 6.60 -16.77
C VAL A 209 4.91 5.21 -17.31
N ASN A 210 5.96 4.49 -17.74
CA ASN A 210 5.89 3.05 -17.95
C ASN A 210 6.69 2.35 -16.86
N VAL A 211 6.09 1.35 -16.23
CA VAL A 211 6.63 0.68 -15.04
C VAL A 211 6.87 -0.79 -15.34
N LEU A 212 8.08 -1.24 -15.11
CA LEU A 212 8.53 -2.61 -15.28
C LEU A 212 8.97 -3.19 -13.94
N GLY A 213 8.93 -4.53 -13.80
CA GLY A 213 9.38 -5.22 -12.60
C GLY A 213 8.25 -5.63 -11.67
N ILE A 214 8.55 -5.72 -10.38
CA ILE A 214 7.63 -6.10 -9.31
C ILE A 214 7.57 -5.00 -8.26
N ASN A 215 6.50 -4.94 -7.49
CA ASN A 215 6.34 -3.92 -6.44
C ASN A 215 7.55 -3.85 -5.51
N HIS A 216 7.98 -2.66 -5.15
CA HIS A 216 9.18 -2.34 -4.39
C HIS A 216 10.49 -2.83 -5.03
N PHE A 217 10.44 -3.17 -6.30
CA PHE A 217 11.58 -3.45 -7.16
C PHE A 217 11.21 -3.16 -8.62
N THR A 218 10.91 -1.90 -8.89
CA THR A 218 10.39 -1.40 -10.16
C THR A 218 11.44 -0.58 -10.92
N TRP A 219 11.27 -0.55 -12.23
CA TRP A 219 12.10 0.20 -13.16
C TRP A 219 11.19 1.04 -14.04
N PHE A 220 11.60 2.26 -14.31
CA PHE A 220 10.90 3.14 -15.23
C PHE A 220 11.74 3.26 -16.49
N ASP A 221 11.21 2.86 -17.63
CA ASP A 221 11.86 3.01 -18.94
C ASP A 221 11.28 4.17 -19.75
N TYR A 222 10.21 4.80 -19.24
CA TYR A 222 9.58 5.96 -19.84
C TYR A 222 8.98 6.84 -18.74
N ALA A 223 9.21 8.15 -18.86
CA ALA A 223 8.55 9.17 -18.06
C ALA A 223 8.37 10.45 -18.88
N SER A 224 7.17 10.99 -18.95
CA SER A 224 6.90 12.22 -19.70
C SER A 224 5.83 13.11 -19.09
N TYR A 225 5.88 14.39 -19.42
CA TYR A 225 4.87 15.39 -19.13
C TYR A 225 4.53 16.15 -20.41
N LYS A 226 3.29 16.03 -20.90
CA LYS A 226 2.81 16.70 -22.13
C LYS A 226 3.77 16.54 -23.32
N GLY A 227 4.34 15.34 -23.47
CA GLY A 227 5.29 15.00 -24.54
C GLY A 227 6.75 15.41 -24.27
N ILE A 228 7.05 16.04 -23.15
CA ILE A 228 8.43 16.32 -22.71
C ILE A 228 8.98 15.05 -22.05
N ASP A 229 10.13 14.56 -22.52
CA ASP A 229 10.86 13.48 -21.85
C ASP A 229 11.46 13.98 -20.54
N LEU A 230 11.12 13.32 -19.44
CA LEU A 230 11.58 13.71 -18.09
C LEU A 230 12.94 13.13 -17.72
N PHE A 231 13.44 12.11 -18.38
CA PHE A 231 14.72 11.49 -18.02
C PHE A 231 15.92 12.43 -18.13
N PRO A 232 16.07 13.22 -19.19
CA PRO A 232 17.17 14.19 -19.25
C PRO A 232 17.12 15.22 -18.13
N ILE A 233 15.91 15.70 -17.79
CA ILE A 233 15.68 16.67 -16.71
C ILE A 233 16.01 16.03 -15.38
N TYR A 234 15.48 14.85 -15.11
CA TYR A 234 15.74 14.08 -13.89
C TYR A 234 17.23 13.80 -13.70
N ARG A 235 17.92 13.33 -14.75
CA ARG A 235 19.37 13.04 -14.70
C ARG A 235 20.17 14.28 -14.34
N LYS A 236 19.89 15.39 -14.99
CA LYS A 236 20.58 16.66 -14.70
C LYS A 236 20.34 17.09 -13.24
N TYR A 237 19.09 17.05 -12.80
CA TYR A 237 18.73 17.40 -11.43
C TYR A 237 19.43 16.51 -10.39
N THR A 238 19.47 15.20 -10.60
CA THR A 238 20.13 14.26 -9.69
C THR A 238 21.65 14.44 -9.64
N GLU A 239 22.29 14.80 -10.75
CA GLU A 239 23.72 15.12 -10.78
C GLU A 239 24.04 16.42 -10.01
N GLU A 240 23.17 17.43 -10.12
CA GLU A 240 23.32 18.71 -9.41
C GLU A 240 23.05 18.60 -7.91
N HIS A 241 22.18 17.67 -7.49
CA HIS A 241 21.72 17.50 -6.10
C HIS A 241 22.16 16.18 -5.45
N LYS A 242 23.15 15.49 -5.98
CA LYS A 242 23.58 14.18 -5.49
C LYS A 242 24.01 14.18 -4.01
N GLU A 243 24.58 15.29 -3.53
CA GLU A 243 25.03 15.44 -2.14
C GLU A 243 23.87 15.84 -1.19
N ASP A 244 22.93 16.64 -1.71
CA ASP A 244 21.82 17.19 -0.92
C ASP A 244 20.60 16.27 -0.91
N GLY A 245 20.41 15.46 -1.93
CA GLY A 245 19.23 14.64 -2.17
C GLY A 245 18.01 15.47 -2.60
N TYR A 246 16.88 14.81 -2.73
CA TYR A 246 15.60 15.44 -3.03
C TYR A 246 14.96 15.96 -1.72
N LYS A 247 14.62 17.24 -1.71
CA LYS A 247 13.95 17.89 -0.57
C LYS A 247 12.53 18.26 -0.99
N GLU A 248 11.56 17.58 -0.43
CA GLU A 248 10.17 17.96 -0.55
C GLU A 248 9.75 18.82 0.64
N ALA A 249 8.85 19.79 0.42
CA ALA A 249 8.29 20.60 1.50
C ALA A 249 7.50 19.77 2.52
N ASP A 250 7.03 18.61 2.10
CA ASP A 250 6.41 17.60 2.96
C ASP A 250 7.49 16.66 3.52
N LYS A 251 7.73 16.76 4.80
CA LYS A 251 8.86 16.21 5.56
C LYS A 251 9.12 14.70 5.43
N ASN A 252 8.25 13.97 4.77
CA ASN A 252 8.34 12.51 4.67
C ASN A 252 9.42 12.00 3.68
N TRP A 253 10.03 12.88 2.89
CA TRP A 253 10.94 12.54 1.80
C TRP A 253 12.33 13.17 1.92
N ALA A 254 12.57 13.83 3.04
CA ALA A 254 13.70 14.71 3.27
C ALA A 254 15.04 14.03 3.20
N ASN A 255 15.60 13.44 2.36
CA ASN A 255 16.95 12.90 2.18
C ASN A 255 16.99 11.60 1.36
N SER A 256 16.29 11.53 0.23
CA SER A 256 16.58 10.49 -0.73
C SER A 256 17.93 10.78 -1.39
N THR A 257 18.88 9.86 -1.31
CA THR A 257 20.11 9.95 -2.09
C THR A 257 19.81 9.49 -3.50
N PHE A 258 20.03 10.37 -4.49
CA PHE A 258 19.80 10.06 -5.90
C PHE A 258 20.77 9.05 -6.50
N GLU A 259 21.88 8.74 -5.82
CA GLU A 259 22.89 7.85 -6.34
C GLU A 259 22.37 6.43 -6.64
N LEU A 260 21.44 5.95 -5.82
CA LEU A 260 20.74 4.68 -6.08
C LEU A 260 19.56 4.84 -7.04
N SER A 261 18.98 6.02 -7.15
CA SER A 261 17.80 6.26 -7.97
C SER A 261 18.11 6.51 -9.44
N LEU A 262 19.35 6.77 -9.84
CA LEU A 262 19.76 6.82 -11.24
C LEU A 262 19.58 5.48 -11.97
N ILE A 263 19.54 4.38 -11.21
CA ILE A 263 19.37 3.03 -11.74
C ILE A 263 17.95 2.51 -11.44
N HIS A 264 17.32 3.04 -10.39
CA HIS A 264 16.13 2.44 -9.79
C HIS A 264 15.25 3.52 -9.15
N ILE A 265 14.22 3.94 -9.87
CA ILE A 265 13.27 4.96 -9.40
C ILE A 265 12.08 4.26 -8.74
N SER A 266 12.28 3.48 -7.70
CA SER A 266 11.16 2.77 -7.08
C SER A 266 10.85 3.19 -5.67
N GLU A 267 11.81 3.83 -5.00
CA GLU A 267 11.62 4.22 -3.62
C GLU A 267 12.43 5.44 -3.27
N PRO A 268 11.89 6.30 -2.41
CA PRO A 268 12.74 7.22 -1.70
C PRO A 268 13.67 6.38 -0.85
N THR A 269 14.94 6.44 -1.18
CA THR A 269 15.98 5.84 -0.36
C THR A 269 15.86 6.44 1.03
N ARG A 270 15.58 5.60 2.03
CA ARG A 270 15.68 6.04 3.41
C ARG A 270 17.12 6.47 3.64
N PRO A 271 17.35 7.58 4.36
CA PRO A 271 18.70 7.99 4.68
C PRO A 271 19.40 6.81 5.38
N ARG A 272 20.62 6.53 4.95
CA ARG A 272 21.50 5.66 5.73
C ARG A 272 21.64 6.30 7.12
N LEU A 273 21.10 5.63 8.12
CA LEU A 273 21.38 5.97 9.50
C LEU A 273 22.84 5.74 9.81
#